data_b21005ad295851150f5bd652570d357f
#
_entry.id   b21005ad295851150f5bd652570d357f
#
_cell.length_a   1.000
_cell.length_b   1.000
_cell.length_c   1.000
_cell.angle_alpha   90.00
_cell.angle_beta   90.00
_cell.angle_gamma   90.00
#
_symmetry.space_group_name_H-M   'P 1'
#
loop_
_entity.id
_entity.type
_entity.pdbx_description
1 polymer ?
#
loop_
_entity_poly.entity_id
_entity_poly.type
_entity_poly.pdbx_seq_one_letter_code
_entity_poly.pdbx_strand_id
1 'polypeptide(L)'
;VLEPYRHSHPLVDALLMWRKDERIATTYGYRWLDEHVGGDDRLRGAWTACDGAAGRMTAQNGLHNLPAQLRPAICAEPGHVFVRADLGQIEPRVLAVVSGDRAFAEATRSDDLYAPVAARLGSDRPTAKVAVLAAMYGQRSGAAGEALAQLERAYPVAMGLLDRAYADGVAGRSVRTYGGRLIRLGRTPPEPSGSSEPGSAAPEASAATGAESWAVGGADAARGRYARNAIIQGSAAELFKAWAATVRAGVAPVGGQIVLCLHDELLVHVPEAHAAEAAAAVETALQSASRLWAGTGQVRFVADTSIIRRWSEAKE
;
A
#
# COMPACT_ATOMS: atom_id res chain seq x y z
N VAL A 1 21.46 3.21 6.23
CA VAL A 1 22.69 3.92 6.71
C VAL A 1 23.91 3.55 5.88
N LEU A 2 24.15 2.30 5.48
CA LEU A 2 25.33 1.89 4.73
C LEU A 2 25.18 1.93 3.21
N GLU A 3 23.95 1.92 2.67
CA GLU A 3 23.68 1.86 1.23
C GLU A 3 24.36 2.97 0.40
N PRO A 4 24.40 4.25 0.84
CA PRO A 4 25.13 5.31 0.13
C PRO A 4 26.64 5.07 0.03
N TYR A 5 27.18 4.21 0.88
CA TYR A 5 28.62 3.88 0.96
C TYR A 5 28.96 2.54 0.30
N ARG A 6 28.01 1.90 -0.39
CA ARG A 6 28.16 0.56 -0.99
C ARG A 6 29.47 0.41 -1.78
N HIS A 7 29.82 1.41 -2.56
CA HIS A 7 31.00 1.38 -3.42
C HIS A 7 32.24 2.07 -2.81
N SER A 8 32.17 2.53 -1.56
CA SER A 8 33.30 3.21 -0.92
C SER A 8 34.36 2.24 -0.40
N HIS A 9 33.99 1.00 -0.10
CA HIS A 9 34.91 -0.04 0.37
C HIS A 9 34.30 -1.43 0.15
N PRO A 10 35.09 -2.45 -0.29
CA PRO A 10 34.57 -3.80 -0.54
C PRO A 10 33.86 -4.45 0.66
N LEU A 11 34.28 -4.14 1.89
CA LEU A 11 33.63 -4.61 3.10
C LEU A 11 32.17 -4.15 3.21
N VAL A 12 31.86 -2.92 2.77
CA VAL A 12 30.49 -2.37 2.87
C VAL A 12 29.56 -3.15 1.95
N ASP A 13 30.01 -3.41 0.72
CA ASP A 13 29.20 -4.22 -0.22
C ASP A 13 29.02 -5.66 0.29
N ALA A 14 30.09 -6.30 0.75
CA ALA A 14 30.02 -7.64 1.34
C ALA A 14 29.08 -7.71 2.56
N LEU A 15 29.10 -6.70 3.43
CA LEU A 15 28.24 -6.64 4.61
C LEU A 15 26.76 -6.45 4.20
N LEU A 16 26.48 -5.62 3.20
CA LEU A 16 25.12 -5.43 2.69
C LEU A 16 24.57 -6.70 2.03
N MET A 17 25.41 -7.41 1.24
CA MET A 17 25.06 -8.71 0.66
C MET A 17 24.80 -9.74 1.76
N TRP A 18 25.72 -9.87 2.72
CA TRP A 18 25.56 -10.80 3.83
C TRP A 18 24.26 -10.56 4.61
N ARG A 19 23.93 -9.31 4.93
CA ARG A 19 22.68 -8.99 5.65
C ARG A 19 21.43 -9.34 4.84
N LYS A 20 21.49 -9.20 3.51
CA LYS A 20 20.39 -9.57 2.63
C LYS A 20 20.19 -11.09 2.63
N ASP A 21 21.28 -11.86 2.50
CA ASP A 21 21.23 -13.32 2.44
C ASP A 21 20.89 -13.90 3.81
N GLU A 22 21.45 -13.35 4.88
CA GLU A 22 21.13 -13.73 6.26
C GLU A 22 19.64 -13.51 6.58
N ARG A 23 19.05 -12.39 6.14
CA ARG A 23 17.61 -12.15 6.30
C ARG A 23 16.78 -13.19 5.55
N ILE A 24 17.17 -13.58 4.34
CA ILE A 24 16.46 -14.62 3.59
C ILE A 24 16.59 -15.95 4.35
N ALA A 25 17.79 -16.34 4.76
CA ALA A 25 18.06 -17.60 5.42
C ALA A 25 17.34 -17.72 6.77
N THR A 26 17.25 -16.66 7.54
CA THR A 26 16.64 -16.67 8.88
C THR A 26 15.11 -16.55 8.84
N THR A 27 14.56 -15.75 7.90
CA THR A 27 13.12 -15.50 7.84
C THR A 27 12.40 -16.48 6.90
N TYR A 28 13.03 -16.86 5.78
CA TYR A 28 12.43 -17.69 4.72
C TYR A 28 13.24 -18.94 4.44
N GLY A 29 14.05 -19.42 5.40
CA GLY A 29 14.87 -20.61 5.29
C GLY A 29 14.05 -21.90 5.38
N TYR A 30 14.75 -23.04 5.51
CA TYR A 30 14.14 -24.37 5.49
C TYR A 30 13.02 -24.54 6.52
N ARG A 31 13.18 -24.01 7.73
CA ARG A 31 12.14 -24.06 8.76
C ARG A 31 10.84 -23.40 8.31
N TRP A 32 10.94 -22.21 7.68
CA TRP A 32 9.79 -21.51 7.16
C TRP A 32 9.11 -22.30 6.02
N LEU A 33 9.90 -22.94 5.15
CA LEU A 33 9.38 -23.82 4.10
C LEU A 33 8.63 -25.02 4.71
N ASP A 34 9.20 -25.69 5.70
CA ASP A 34 8.58 -26.84 6.39
C ASP A 34 7.26 -26.46 7.08
N GLU A 35 7.16 -25.22 7.59
CA GLU A 35 5.97 -24.71 8.28
C GLU A 35 4.87 -24.24 7.31
N HIS A 36 5.23 -23.76 6.10
CA HIS A 36 4.27 -23.07 5.23
C HIS A 36 4.06 -23.70 3.86
N VAL A 37 4.92 -24.58 3.43
CA VAL A 37 4.78 -25.34 2.18
C VAL A 37 4.31 -26.76 2.51
N GLY A 38 3.15 -27.16 2.00
CA GLY A 38 2.61 -28.49 2.22
C GLY A 38 3.33 -29.55 1.38
N GLY A 39 3.09 -30.83 1.69
CA GLY A 39 3.61 -31.96 0.90
C GLY A 39 3.07 -32.01 -0.56
N ASP A 40 2.18 -31.12 -0.91
CA ASP A 40 1.65 -30.89 -2.26
C ASP A 40 2.32 -29.66 -2.94
N ASP A 41 3.46 -29.22 -2.43
CA ASP A 41 4.25 -28.08 -2.90
C ASP A 41 3.46 -26.72 -2.92
N ARG A 42 2.41 -26.63 -2.10
CA ARG A 42 1.62 -25.40 -2.00
C ARG A 42 2.02 -24.56 -0.80
N LEU A 43 2.36 -23.31 -1.07
CA LEU A 43 2.50 -22.28 -0.03
C LEU A 43 1.12 -21.91 0.53
N ARG A 44 0.98 -22.00 1.84
CA ARG A 44 -0.23 -21.61 2.57
C ARG A 44 0.04 -20.48 3.52
N GLY A 45 -0.76 -19.43 3.41
CA GLY A 45 -0.72 -18.27 4.29
C GLY A 45 -2.02 -18.10 5.07
N ALA A 46 -1.96 -17.26 6.08
CA ALA A 46 -3.12 -16.80 6.81
C ALA A 46 -3.23 -15.27 6.70
N TRP A 47 -4.47 -14.76 6.70
CA TRP A 47 -4.73 -13.33 6.64
C TRP A 47 -5.59 -12.88 7.80
N THR A 48 -5.19 -11.77 8.42
CA THR A 48 -6.05 -11.05 9.36
C THR A 48 -6.81 -9.99 8.58
N ALA A 49 -8.15 -10.07 8.59
CA ALA A 49 -9.00 -9.18 7.80
C ALA A 49 -8.93 -7.71 8.25
N CYS A 50 -8.49 -7.47 9.49
CA CYS A 50 -8.52 -6.15 10.12
C CYS A 50 -7.41 -6.06 11.14
N ASP A 51 -6.21 -5.78 10.68
CA ASP A 51 -5.06 -5.60 11.56
C ASP A 51 -4.76 -4.12 11.78
N GLY A 52 -4.25 -3.82 12.97
CA GLY A 52 -4.01 -2.46 13.39
C GLY A 52 -5.27 -1.58 13.45
N ALA A 53 -5.12 -0.36 13.97
CA ALA A 53 -6.25 0.55 14.15
C ALA A 53 -6.82 1.06 12.81
N ALA A 54 -6.00 1.17 11.78
CA ALA A 54 -6.45 1.55 10.44
C ALA A 54 -7.24 0.46 9.73
N GLY A 55 -7.16 -0.80 10.17
CA GLY A 55 -7.97 -1.90 9.66
C GLY A 55 -7.50 -2.44 8.30
N ARG A 56 -6.22 -2.39 7.99
CA ARG A 56 -5.64 -3.07 6.83
C ARG A 56 -5.79 -4.59 6.96
N MET A 57 -5.91 -5.26 5.83
CA MET A 57 -5.70 -6.70 5.76
C MET A 57 -4.20 -6.97 5.78
N THR A 58 -3.77 -7.89 6.62
CA THR A 58 -2.36 -8.29 6.70
C THR A 58 -2.20 -9.79 6.51
N ALA A 59 -1.25 -10.17 5.67
CA ALA A 59 -0.82 -11.56 5.59
C ALA A 59 0.13 -11.84 6.75
N GLN A 60 -0.05 -12.98 7.38
CA GLN A 60 0.82 -13.46 8.45
C GLN A 60 2.04 -14.19 7.89
N ASN A 61 2.96 -14.57 8.76
CA ASN A 61 4.06 -15.48 8.44
C ASN A 61 5.02 -14.96 7.36
N GLY A 62 5.25 -13.64 7.32
CA GLY A 62 6.22 -13.04 6.42
C GLY A 62 5.76 -12.87 4.96
N LEU A 63 4.56 -13.33 4.58
CA LEU A 63 4.08 -13.25 3.19
C LEU A 63 4.01 -11.82 2.67
N HIS A 64 3.69 -10.84 3.53
CA HIS A 64 3.68 -9.41 3.15
C HIS A 64 5.04 -8.90 2.67
N ASN A 65 6.11 -9.50 3.18
CA ASN A 65 7.47 -9.06 2.98
C ASN A 65 8.29 -10.08 2.19
N LEU A 66 7.62 -10.99 1.43
CA LEU A 66 8.34 -11.99 0.65
C LEU A 66 9.26 -11.29 -0.36
N PRO A 67 10.59 -11.50 -0.24
CA PRO A 67 11.56 -10.84 -1.11
C PRO A 67 11.32 -11.13 -2.58
N ALA A 68 11.59 -10.16 -3.46
CA ALA A 68 11.43 -10.32 -4.91
C ALA A 68 12.18 -11.55 -5.45
N GLN A 69 13.33 -11.90 -4.84
CA GLN A 69 14.12 -13.08 -5.22
C GLN A 69 13.41 -14.41 -4.97
N LEU A 70 12.43 -14.46 -4.07
CA LEU A 70 11.65 -15.66 -3.74
C LEU A 70 10.33 -15.74 -4.52
N ARG A 71 9.85 -14.64 -5.08
CA ARG A 71 8.60 -14.60 -5.88
C ARG A 71 8.60 -15.54 -7.10
N PRO A 72 9.75 -15.86 -7.76
CA PRO A 72 9.76 -16.86 -8.84
C PRO A 72 9.27 -18.25 -8.44
N ALA A 73 9.32 -18.59 -7.15
CA ALA A 73 8.80 -19.87 -6.64
C ALA A 73 7.26 -19.91 -6.58
N ILE A 74 6.59 -18.77 -6.59
CA ILE A 74 5.13 -18.70 -6.58
C ILE A 74 4.62 -18.80 -8.01
N CYS A 75 4.21 -20.03 -8.39
CA CYS A 75 3.78 -20.37 -9.75
C CYS A 75 2.32 -20.79 -9.75
N ALA A 76 1.61 -20.50 -10.85
CA ALA A 76 0.33 -21.09 -11.12
C ALA A 76 0.48 -22.60 -11.45
N GLU A 77 -0.54 -23.37 -11.17
CA GLU A 77 -0.56 -24.79 -11.50
C GLU A 77 -0.53 -25.02 -13.03
N PRO A 78 -0.11 -26.21 -13.48
CA PRO A 78 -0.26 -26.58 -14.90
C PRO A 78 -1.70 -26.37 -15.37
N GLY A 79 -1.87 -25.71 -16.53
CA GLY A 79 -3.18 -25.36 -17.09
C GLY A 79 -3.87 -24.17 -16.42
N HIS A 80 -3.21 -23.49 -15.49
CA HIS A 80 -3.70 -22.28 -14.83
C HIS A 80 -2.73 -21.10 -15.00
N VAL A 81 -3.25 -19.92 -14.72
CA VAL A 81 -2.50 -18.66 -14.69
C VAL A 81 -2.91 -17.84 -13.48
N PHE A 82 -2.12 -16.82 -13.16
CA PHE A 82 -2.54 -15.76 -12.27
C PHE A 82 -3.05 -14.56 -13.04
N VAL A 83 -4.18 -14.02 -12.63
CA VAL A 83 -4.56 -12.64 -12.91
C VAL A 83 -4.11 -11.81 -11.73
N ARG A 84 -3.07 -11.03 -11.94
CA ARG A 84 -2.57 -10.07 -10.96
C ARG A 84 -3.23 -8.73 -11.20
N ALA A 85 -3.68 -8.08 -10.15
CA ALA A 85 -4.20 -6.72 -10.22
C ALA A 85 -3.69 -5.89 -9.03
N ASP A 86 -3.16 -4.72 -9.31
CA ASP A 86 -2.60 -3.77 -8.34
C ASP A 86 -3.34 -2.44 -8.46
N LEU A 87 -3.86 -1.92 -7.33
CA LEU A 87 -4.60 -0.66 -7.32
C LEU A 87 -3.65 0.54 -7.45
N GLY A 88 -3.63 1.12 -8.62
CA GLY A 88 -2.79 2.27 -8.93
C GLY A 88 -3.09 3.48 -8.05
N GLN A 89 -2.11 3.85 -7.20
CA GLN A 89 -2.19 5.10 -6.41
C GLN A 89 -3.47 5.20 -5.57
N ILE A 90 -3.84 4.10 -4.90
CA ILE A 90 -5.11 4.01 -4.17
C ILE A 90 -5.25 5.10 -3.11
N GLU A 91 -4.21 5.34 -2.29
CA GLU A 91 -4.28 6.29 -1.18
C GLU A 91 -4.52 7.73 -1.65
N PRO A 92 -3.81 8.31 -2.64
CA PRO A 92 -4.15 9.64 -3.15
C PRO A 92 -5.52 9.70 -3.83
N ARG A 93 -5.98 8.64 -4.51
CA ARG A 93 -7.33 8.62 -5.08
C ARG A 93 -8.40 8.59 -3.99
N VAL A 94 -8.15 7.85 -2.91
CA VAL A 94 -8.99 7.85 -1.71
C VAL A 94 -8.99 9.23 -1.04
N LEU A 95 -7.83 9.90 -0.95
CA LEU A 95 -7.78 11.28 -0.42
C LEU A 95 -8.69 12.23 -1.22
N ALA A 96 -8.75 12.09 -2.55
CA ALA A 96 -9.66 12.89 -3.37
C ALA A 96 -11.14 12.64 -3.02
N VAL A 97 -11.53 11.39 -2.77
CA VAL A 97 -12.91 11.06 -2.33
C VAL A 97 -13.19 11.62 -0.94
N VAL A 98 -12.34 11.30 0.03
CA VAL A 98 -12.58 11.62 1.46
C VAL A 98 -12.57 13.12 1.72
N SER A 99 -11.73 13.86 1.00
CA SER A 99 -11.67 15.33 1.12
C SER A 99 -12.78 16.05 0.37
N GLY A 100 -13.31 15.48 -0.70
CA GLY A 100 -14.20 16.14 -1.63
C GLY A 100 -13.51 17.25 -2.43
N ASP A 101 -12.18 17.27 -2.53
CA ASP A 101 -11.43 18.24 -3.29
C ASP A 101 -11.63 18.01 -4.79
N ARG A 102 -12.40 18.92 -5.43
CA ARG A 102 -12.75 18.80 -6.85
C ARG A 102 -11.53 18.87 -7.77
N ALA A 103 -10.56 19.70 -7.44
CA ALA A 103 -9.35 19.84 -8.24
C ALA A 103 -8.47 18.59 -8.14
N PHE A 104 -8.43 17.97 -6.98
CA PHE A 104 -7.72 16.72 -6.78
C PHE A 104 -8.47 15.53 -7.42
N ALA A 105 -9.81 15.52 -7.35
CA ALA A 105 -10.64 14.55 -8.06
C ALA A 105 -10.45 14.62 -9.57
N GLU A 106 -10.31 15.81 -10.14
CA GLU A 106 -10.01 15.99 -11.58
C GLU A 106 -8.69 15.35 -11.97
N ALA A 107 -7.64 15.48 -11.13
CA ALA A 107 -6.36 14.84 -11.38
C ALA A 107 -6.47 13.28 -11.41
N THR A 108 -7.46 12.70 -10.73
CA THR A 108 -7.67 11.25 -10.73
C THR A 108 -8.23 10.69 -12.03
N ARG A 109 -8.68 11.52 -12.97
CA ARG A 109 -9.16 11.07 -14.28
C ARG A 109 -8.07 10.46 -15.14
N SER A 110 -6.82 10.88 -14.91
CA SER A 110 -5.65 10.23 -15.50
C SER A 110 -5.36 8.88 -14.86
N ASP A 111 -4.85 7.94 -15.65
CA ASP A 111 -4.33 6.67 -15.12
C ASP A 111 -3.16 6.90 -14.17
N ASP A 112 -2.27 7.83 -14.52
CA ASP A 112 -1.25 8.35 -13.61
C ASP A 112 -1.67 9.68 -13.00
N LEU A 113 -2.16 9.65 -11.77
CA LEU A 113 -2.57 10.84 -11.01
C LEU A 113 -1.41 11.84 -10.80
N TYR A 114 -0.17 11.35 -10.71
CA TYR A 114 0.96 12.23 -10.42
C TYR A 114 1.32 13.14 -11.60
N ALA A 115 1.02 12.76 -12.83
CA ALA A 115 1.29 13.59 -14.01
C ALA A 115 0.51 14.91 -14.01
N PRO A 116 -0.84 14.95 -13.88
CA PRO A 116 -1.58 16.19 -13.76
C PRO A 116 -1.29 16.96 -12.47
N VAL A 117 -0.96 16.29 -11.37
CA VAL A 117 -0.49 16.96 -10.15
C VAL A 117 0.83 17.67 -10.41
N ALA A 118 1.81 17.04 -11.05
CA ALA A 118 3.08 17.63 -11.42
C ALA A 118 2.90 18.88 -12.30
N ALA A 119 2.06 18.76 -13.33
CA ALA A 119 1.75 19.89 -14.21
C ALA A 119 1.16 21.09 -13.43
N ARG A 120 0.26 20.81 -12.48
CA ARG A 120 -0.36 21.85 -11.65
C ARG A 120 0.61 22.49 -10.65
N LEU A 121 1.59 21.72 -10.16
CA LEU A 121 2.63 22.22 -9.27
C LEU A 121 3.79 22.91 -10.03
N GLY A 122 3.86 22.82 -11.36
CA GLY A 122 5.02 23.28 -12.14
C GLY A 122 6.28 22.47 -11.84
N SER A 123 6.15 21.19 -11.51
CA SER A 123 7.23 20.29 -11.13
C SER A 123 7.26 19.03 -12.00
N ASP A 124 8.24 18.18 -11.81
CA ASP A 124 8.27 16.86 -12.44
C ASP A 124 7.41 15.82 -11.67
N ARG A 125 7.13 14.70 -12.32
CA ARG A 125 6.34 13.60 -11.76
C ARG A 125 6.94 12.98 -10.48
N PRO A 126 8.26 12.70 -10.40
CA PRO A 126 8.89 12.24 -9.17
C PRO A 126 8.68 13.19 -7.99
N THR A 127 8.87 14.48 -8.21
CA THR A 127 8.66 15.51 -7.19
C THR A 127 7.21 15.56 -6.73
N ALA A 128 6.25 15.54 -7.66
CA ALA A 128 4.83 15.49 -7.31
C ALA A 128 4.46 14.24 -6.49
N LYS A 129 5.00 13.07 -6.86
CA LYS A 129 4.81 11.82 -6.10
C LYS A 129 5.33 11.97 -4.67
N VAL A 130 6.55 12.49 -4.50
CA VAL A 130 7.16 12.73 -3.18
C VAL A 130 6.30 13.72 -2.37
N ALA A 131 5.84 14.82 -2.97
CA ALA A 131 5.01 15.81 -2.30
C ALA A 131 3.69 15.22 -1.78
N VAL A 132 2.97 14.48 -2.62
CA VAL A 132 1.70 13.84 -2.24
C VAL A 132 1.90 12.83 -1.13
N LEU A 133 2.91 11.97 -1.22
CA LEU A 133 3.23 11.01 -0.18
C LEU A 133 3.67 11.71 1.12
N ALA A 134 4.57 12.70 1.03
CA ALA A 134 4.99 13.50 2.19
C ALA A 134 3.80 14.17 2.89
N ALA A 135 2.84 14.71 2.12
CA ALA A 135 1.61 15.27 2.67
C ALA A 135 0.83 14.24 3.48
N MET A 136 0.60 13.05 2.95
CA MET A 136 -0.17 12.01 3.62
C MET A 136 0.55 11.47 4.87
N TYR A 137 1.89 11.33 4.81
CA TYR A 137 2.69 10.82 5.92
C TYR A 137 3.14 11.90 6.92
N GLY A 138 2.87 13.18 6.65
CA GLY A 138 3.20 14.28 7.55
C GLY A 138 4.69 14.66 7.59
N GLN A 139 5.43 14.37 6.52
CA GLN A 139 6.82 14.82 6.38
C GLN A 139 6.85 16.28 5.93
N ARG A 140 7.55 17.15 6.67
CA ARG A 140 7.59 18.61 6.41
C ARG A 140 8.99 19.16 6.18
N SER A 141 10.03 18.33 6.16
CA SER A 141 11.44 18.77 6.08
C SER A 141 12.11 18.38 4.76
N GLY A 142 13.12 19.14 4.37
CA GLY A 142 13.93 18.92 3.17
C GLY A 142 13.28 19.38 1.88
N ALA A 143 13.71 18.85 0.72
CA ALA A 143 13.21 19.19 -0.61
C ALA A 143 11.68 18.99 -0.77
N ALA A 144 11.08 18.16 0.08
CA ALA A 144 9.63 17.98 0.14
C ALA A 144 8.88 19.22 0.64
N GLY A 145 9.53 20.13 1.39
CA GLY A 145 8.87 21.28 2.02
C GLY A 145 8.30 22.27 1.03
N GLU A 146 9.06 22.64 -0.02
CA GLU A 146 8.58 23.56 -1.08
C GLU A 146 7.46 22.93 -1.91
N ALA A 147 7.64 21.66 -2.30
CA ALA A 147 6.64 20.92 -3.05
C ALA A 147 5.36 20.72 -2.22
N LEU A 148 5.46 20.55 -0.90
CA LEU A 148 4.31 20.50 0.00
C LEU A 148 3.56 21.84 0.05
N ALA A 149 4.27 22.96 0.17
CA ALA A 149 3.66 24.29 0.15
C ALA A 149 2.93 24.59 -1.18
N GLN A 150 3.44 24.10 -2.30
CA GLN A 150 2.76 24.16 -3.59
C GLN A 150 1.50 23.28 -3.60
N LEU A 151 1.59 22.07 -3.05
CA LEU A 151 0.46 21.14 -2.97
C LEU A 151 -0.67 21.72 -2.09
N GLU A 152 -0.33 22.35 -0.96
CA GLU A 152 -1.29 23.04 -0.08
C GLU A 152 -2.05 24.15 -0.80
N ARG A 153 -1.38 24.92 -1.65
CA ARG A 153 -2.01 25.94 -2.47
C ARG A 153 -2.87 25.38 -3.60
N ALA A 154 -2.41 24.29 -4.22
CA ALA A 154 -3.09 23.66 -5.35
C ALA A 154 -4.35 22.87 -4.94
N TYR A 155 -4.33 22.27 -3.74
CA TYR A 155 -5.37 21.35 -3.24
C TYR A 155 -5.72 21.65 -1.76
N PRO A 156 -6.22 22.85 -1.45
CA PRO A 156 -6.39 23.30 -0.07
C PRO A 156 -7.42 22.48 0.71
N VAL A 157 -8.43 21.89 0.04
CA VAL A 157 -9.47 21.11 0.69
C VAL A 157 -8.91 19.75 1.13
N ALA A 158 -8.12 19.08 0.28
CA ALA A 158 -7.46 17.83 0.59
C ALA A 158 -6.44 18.01 1.71
N MET A 159 -5.61 19.05 1.63
CA MET A 159 -4.61 19.32 2.65
C MET A 159 -5.25 19.73 3.98
N GLY A 160 -6.31 20.54 3.95
CA GLY A 160 -7.06 20.91 5.15
C GLY A 160 -7.71 19.72 5.87
N LEU A 161 -8.15 18.68 5.16
CA LEU A 161 -8.59 17.42 5.77
C LEU A 161 -7.45 16.76 6.55
N LEU A 162 -6.29 16.64 5.92
CA LEU A 162 -5.13 16.01 6.54
C LEU A 162 -4.64 16.80 7.77
N ASP A 163 -4.67 18.14 7.71
CA ASP A 163 -4.27 19.01 8.83
C ASP A 163 -5.25 18.92 10.01
N ARG A 164 -6.55 18.83 9.74
CA ARG A 164 -7.55 18.59 10.79
C ARG A 164 -7.33 17.24 11.47
N ALA A 165 -7.10 16.19 10.69
CA ALA A 165 -6.80 14.87 11.26
C ALA A 165 -5.52 14.89 12.12
N TYR A 166 -4.49 15.62 11.68
CA TYR A 166 -3.28 15.82 12.47
C TYR A 166 -3.57 16.54 13.79
N ALA A 167 -4.32 17.63 13.74
CA ALA A 167 -4.69 18.40 14.95
C ALA A 167 -5.55 17.57 15.92
N ASP A 168 -6.45 16.74 15.40
CA ASP A 168 -7.23 15.79 16.20
C ASP A 168 -6.32 14.77 16.89
N GLY A 169 -5.35 14.21 16.16
CA GLY A 169 -4.36 13.29 16.71
C GLY A 169 -3.51 13.91 17.80
N VAL A 170 -2.99 15.12 17.59
CA VAL A 170 -2.21 15.88 18.62
C VAL A 170 -3.06 16.07 19.87
N ALA A 171 -4.33 16.41 19.71
CA ALA A 171 -5.26 16.62 20.83
C ALA A 171 -5.78 15.30 21.46
N GLY A 172 -5.37 14.13 20.96
CA GLY A 172 -5.84 12.82 21.43
C GLY A 172 -7.30 12.52 21.09
N ARG A 173 -7.90 13.28 20.16
CA ARG A 173 -9.26 13.02 19.68
C ARG A 173 -9.25 11.90 18.64
N SER A 174 -10.19 10.97 18.79
CA SER A 174 -10.38 9.88 17.84
C SER A 174 -10.83 10.40 16.48
N VAL A 175 -10.37 9.76 15.41
CA VAL A 175 -10.78 10.08 14.03
C VAL A 175 -11.56 8.91 13.43
N ARG A 176 -12.24 9.15 12.32
CA ARG A 176 -12.96 8.10 11.57
C ARG A 176 -12.47 8.03 10.14
N THR A 177 -12.45 6.80 9.61
CA THR A 177 -12.32 6.56 8.18
C THR A 177 -13.58 6.98 7.43
N TYR A 178 -13.53 6.98 6.12
CA TYR A 178 -14.68 7.31 5.27
C TYR A 178 -15.86 6.36 5.49
N GLY A 179 -15.61 5.05 5.62
CA GLY A 179 -16.63 4.05 5.94
C GLY A 179 -17.05 4.01 7.41
N GLY A 180 -16.55 4.94 8.25
CA GLY A 180 -17.00 5.13 9.62
C GLY A 180 -16.23 4.37 10.70
N ARG A 181 -15.17 3.61 10.35
CA ARG A 181 -14.33 2.94 11.36
C ARG A 181 -13.74 3.97 12.32
N LEU A 182 -13.92 3.74 13.62
CA LEU A 182 -13.36 4.58 14.67
C LEU A 182 -11.90 4.20 14.92
N ILE A 183 -11.00 5.18 14.76
CA ILE A 183 -9.59 5.08 15.11
C ILE A 183 -9.40 5.80 16.43
N ARG A 184 -9.19 5.01 17.50
CA ARG A 184 -8.99 5.55 18.85
C ARG A 184 -7.58 6.04 19.01
N LEU A 185 -7.44 7.31 19.39
CA LEU A 185 -6.16 8.00 19.63
C LEU A 185 -6.08 8.35 21.12
N GLY A 186 -5.92 7.35 21.97
CA GLY A 186 -5.74 7.55 23.42
C GLY A 186 -4.45 8.32 23.73
N ARG A 187 -4.31 8.77 24.99
CA ARG A 187 -3.08 9.44 25.47
C ARG A 187 -1.84 8.54 25.47
N THR A 188 -2.02 7.21 25.41
CA THR A 188 -0.96 6.23 25.16
C THR A 188 -0.90 5.98 23.65
N PRO A 189 0.24 6.17 22.98
CA PRO A 189 0.36 5.72 21.59
C PRO A 189 -0.03 4.23 21.54
N PRO A 190 -0.79 3.76 20.53
CA PRO A 190 -0.92 2.35 20.33
C PRO A 190 0.51 1.82 20.17
N GLU A 191 0.87 0.84 20.97
CA GLU A 191 2.07 0.06 20.69
C GLU A 191 1.97 -0.38 19.24
N PRO A 192 3.04 -0.30 18.43
CA PRO A 192 3.03 -0.89 17.11
C PRO A 192 2.56 -2.33 17.32
N SER A 193 1.38 -2.67 16.79
CA SER A 193 0.77 -3.98 16.96
C SER A 193 1.85 -5.02 16.70
N GLY A 194 2.25 -5.69 17.77
CA GLY A 194 3.43 -6.51 17.81
C GLY A 194 3.32 -7.67 16.84
N SER A 195 4.00 -7.53 15.78
CA SER A 195 4.56 -8.44 14.79
C SER A 195 5.12 -7.68 13.60
N SER A 196 5.39 -6.37 13.76
CA SER A 196 6.42 -5.75 12.94
C SER A 196 7.73 -6.26 13.49
N GLU A 197 8.10 -7.46 13.10
CA GLU A 197 9.50 -7.81 13.05
C GLU A 197 10.24 -6.64 12.39
N PRO A 198 11.45 -6.24 12.86
CA PRO A 198 12.21 -5.16 12.29
C PRO A 198 12.56 -5.52 10.83
N GLY A 199 11.72 -5.18 9.88
CA GLY A 199 11.82 -5.61 8.49
C GLY A 199 10.63 -5.29 7.59
N SER A 200 9.53 -4.75 8.11
CA SER A 200 8.47 -4.21 7.28
C SER A 200 8.98 -2.93 6.60
N ALA A 201 9.61 -3.11 5.46
CA ALA A 201 9.91 -2.01 4.56
C ALA A 201 8.57 -1.44 4.08
N ALA A 202 8.27 -0.21 4.50
CA ALA A 202 7.51 0.69 3.65
C ALA A 202 8.15 0.66 2.24
N PRO A 203 7.37 0.84 1.16
CA PRO A 203 7.93 0.85 -0.18
C PRO A 203 9.17 1.74 -0.18
N GLU A 204 10.24 1.29 -0.83
CA GLU A 204 11.53 1.95 -0.90
C GLU A 204 11.41 3.39 -1.47
N ALA A 205 10.81 4.27 -0.69
CA ALA A 205 11.07 5.69 -0.78
C ALA A 205 12.19 5.96 0.20
N SER A 206 13.41 5.79 -0.27
CA SER A 206 14.64 6.29 0.34
C SER A 206 14.66 6.26 1.89
N ALA A 207 14.92 5.10 2.47
CA ALA A 207 15.06 4.91 3.92
C ALA A 207 16.39 5.46 4.45
N ALA A 208 16.86 6.62 3.98
CA ALA A 208 18.15 7.17 4.40
C ALA A 208 18.07 8.30 5.42
N THR A 209 16.87 8.82 5.77
CA THR A 209 16.79 9.94 6.73
C THR A 209 15.63 9.88 7.71
N GLY A 210 14.81 8.82 7.71
CA GLY A 210 13.58 8.75 8.51
C GLY A 210 13.75 8.42 10.00
N ALA A 211 14.77 7.68 10.39
CA ALA A 211 14.88 7.16 11.75
C ALA A 211 15.25 8.23 12.80
N GLU A 212 16.02 9.25 12.42
CA GLU A 212 16.43 10.30 13.37
C GLU A 212 15.40 11.42 13.50
N SER A 213 14.50 11.61 12.55
CA SER A 213 13.43 12.62 12.61
C SER A 213 12.30 12.26 13.59
N TRP A 214 12.18 10.99 14.01
CA TRP A 214 11.13 10.55 14.95
C TRP A 214 11.38 11.01 16.38
N ALA A 215 12.60 11.36 16.73
CA ALA A 215 12.99 11.77 18.06
C ALA A 215 12.68 13.25 18.38
N VAL A 216 12.37 14.08 17.40
CA VAL A 216 12.24 15.55 17.57
C VAL A 216 10.79 16.03 17.76
N GLY A 217 9.79 15.18 17.56
CA GLY A 217 8.40 15.53 17.84
C GLY A 217 7.85 14.65 18.95
N GLY A 218 7.45 15.23 20.10
CA GLY A 218 6.88 14.48 21.22
C GLY A 218 5.74 13.52 20.83
N ALA A 219 5.29 12.69 21.75
CA ALA A 219 4.24 11.67 21.55
C ALA A 219 2.98 12.22 20.87
N ASP A 220 2.66 13.49 21.10
CA ASP A 220 1.52 14.20 20.52
C ASP A 220 1.69 14.39 19.01
N ALA A 221 2.87 14.80 18.56
CA ALA A 221 3.17 14.94 17.13
C ALA A 221 3.17 13.59 16.43
N ALA A 222 3.62 12.51 17.07
CA ALA A 222 3.55 11.16 16.54
C ALA A 222 2.10 10.71 16.36
N ARG A 223 1.22 10.97 17.35
CA ARG A 223 -0.23 10.71 17.23
C ARG A 223 -0.87 11.52 16.11
N GLY A 224 -0.48 12.78 15.94
CA GLY A 224 -0.94 13.63 14.86
C GLY A 224 -0.59 13.03 13.48
N ARG A 225 0.67 12.63 13.28
CA ARG A 225 1.10 11.96 12.04
C ARG A 225 0.35 10.65 11.82
N TYR A 226 0.19 9.86 12.86
CA TYR A 226 -0.57 8.62 12.78
C TYR A 226 -2.03 8.88 12.38
N ALA A 227 -2.74 9.81 13.01
CA ALA A 227 -4.11 10.16 12.68
C ALA A 227 -4.28 10.59 11.21
N ARG A 228 -3.40 11.49 10.76
CA ARG A 228 -3.33 11.99 9.38
C ARG A 228 -3.23 10.86 8.36
N ASN A 229 -2.35 9.91 8.60
CA ASN A 229 -2.17 8.76 7.72
C ASN A 229 -3.31 7.75 7.86
N ALA A 230 -3.73 7.44 9.08
CA ALA A 230 -4.67 6.37 9.38
C ALA A 230 -6.07 6.59 8.77
N ILE A 231 -6.54 7.84 8.64
CA ILE A 231 -7.82 8.13 7.98
C ILE A 231 -7.79 7.73 6.50
N ILE A 232 -6.67 7.93 5.82
CA ILE A 232 -6.53 7.60 4.40
C ILE A 232 -6.24 6.11 4.22
N GLN A 233 -5.28 5.56 4.97
CA GLN A 233 -4.98 4.13 4.91
C GLN A 233 -6.18 3.26 5.26
N GLY A 234 -6.96 3.64 6.30
CA GLY A 234 -8.14 2.91 6.69
C GLY A 234 -9.22 2.96 5.63
N SER A 235 -9.46 4.13 5.04
CA SER A 235 -10.42 4.30 3.95
C SER A 235 -10.00 3.52 2.69
N ALA A 236 -8.69 3.49 2.37
CA ALA A 236 -8.14 2.68 1.28
C ALA A 236 -8.34 1.18 1.55
N ALA A 237 -8.11 0.74 2.79
CA ALA A 237 -8.32 -0.65 3.18
C ALA A 237 -9.81 -1.07 3.10
N GLU A 238 -10.74 -0.15 3.36
CA GLU A 238 -12.18 -0.39 3.19
C GLU A 238 -12.53 -0.63 1.72
N LEU A 239 -12.07 0.25 0.82
CA LEU A 239 -12.27 0.09 -0.63
C LEU A 239 -11.62 -1.18 -1.15
N PHE A 240 -10.36 -1.46 -0.76
CA PHE A 240 -9.65 -2.68 -1.16
C PHE A 240 -10.43 -3.95 -0.78
N LYS A 241 -10.96 -4.02 0.46
CA LYS A 241 -11.72 -5.17 0.91
C LYS A 241 -13.07 -5.31 0.19
N ALA A 242 -13.74 -4.18 -0.09
CA ALA A 242 -14.97 -4.20 -0.89
C ALA A 242 -14.67 -4.72 -2.31
N TRP A 243 -13.59 -4.26 -2.93
CA TRP A 243 -13.13 -4.75 -4.22
C TRP A 243 -12.78 -6.23 -4.18
N ALA A 244 -11.95 -6.68 -3.24
CA ALA A 244 -11.57 -8.09 -3.11
C ALA A 244 -12.78 -9.01 -2.94
N ALA A 245 -13.78 -8.61 -2.15
CA ALA A 245 -15.02 -9.37 -1.99
C ALA A 245 -15.83 -9.45 -3.30
N THR A 246 -15.88 -8.35 -4.06
CA THR A 246 -16.56 -8.30 -5.36
C THR A 246 -15.82 -9.13 -6.41
N VAL A 247 -14.48 -9.05 -6.43
CA VAL A 247 -13.63 -9.89 -7.30
C VAL A 247 -13.89 -11.36 -7.02
N ARG A 248 -13.87 -11.77 -5.74
CA ARG A 248 -14.10 -13.18 -5.35
C ARG A 248 -15.44 -13.70 -5.91
N ALA A 249 -16.48 -12.89 -5.83
CA ALA A 249 -17.79 -13.27 -6.38
C ALA A 249 -17.76 -13.32 -7.93
N GLY A 250 -17.08 -12.36 -8.58
CA GLY A 250 -17.02 -12.25 -10.03
C GLY A 250 -16.19 -13.33 -10.71
N VAL A 251 -15.13 -13.82 -10.07
CA VAL A 251 -14.25 -14.85 -10.66
C VAL A 251 -14.67 -16.28 -10.33
N ALA A 252 -15.52 -16.48 -9.32
CA ALA A 252 -15.96 -17.82 -8.93
C ALA A 252 -16.65 -18.61 -10.05
N PRO A 253 -17.51 -18.01 -10.90
CA PRO A 253 -18.17 -18.74 -12.00
C PRO A 253 -17.20 -19.33 -13.03
N VAL A 254 -16.02 -18.75 -13.18
CA VAL A 254 -14.96 -19.22 -14.10
C VAL A 254 -13.87 -20.05 -13.40
N GLY A 255 -14.14 -20.51 -12.18
CA GLY A 255 -13.21 -21.32 -11.40
C GLY A 255 -12.05 -20.52 -10.80
N GLY A 256 -12.13 -19.19 -10.81
CA GLY A 256 -11.11 -18.30 -10.24
C GLY A 256 -11.16 -18.26 -8.71
N GLN A 257 -9.99 -18.17 -8.09
CA GLN A 257 -9.83 -18.05 -6.64
C GLN A 257 -8.78 -17.00 -6.30
N ILE A 258 -9.07 -16.10 -5.37
CA ILE A 258 -8.06 -15.20 -4.82
C ILE A 258 -7.12 -16.02 -3.94
N VAL A 259 -5.84 -16.06 -4.31
CA VAL A 259 -4.80 -16.82 -3.59
C VAL A 259 -3.86 -15.90 -2.82
N LEU A 260 -3.83 -14.61 -3.14
CA LEU A 260 -3.00 -13.63 -2.45
C LEU A 260 -3.71 -12.28 -2.38
N CYS A 261 -3.65 -11.64 -1.21
CA CYS A 261 -4.06 -10.26 -0.96
C CYS A 261 -2.91 -9.55 -0.24
N LEU A 262 -2.25 -8.62 -0.89
CA LEU A 262 -1.17 -7.84 -0.28
C LEU A 262 -1.40 -6.36 -0.51
N HIS A 263 -1.46 -5.58 0.56
CA HIS A 263 -1.64 -4.12 0.52
C HIS A 263 -2.79 -3.67 -0.40
N ASP A 264 -2.49 -3.46 -1.67
CA ASP A 264 -3.34 -3.02 -2.77
C ASP A 264 -3.30 -3.98 -3.97
N GLU A 265 -2.64 -5.14 -3.83
CA GLU A 265 -2.48 -6.17 -4.86
C GLU A 265 -3.33 -7.40 -4.57
N LEU A 266 -4.00 -7.92 -5.61
CA LEU A 266 -4.67 -9.22 -5.64
C LEU A 266 -4.00 -10.15 -6.65
N LEU A 267 -3.90 -11.42 -6.28
CA LEU A 267 -3.52 -12.50 -7.19
C LEU A 267 -4.66 -13.50 -7.27
N VAL A 268 -5.25 -13.65 -8.44
CA VAL A 268 -6.34 -14.58 -8.74
C VAL A 268 -5.78 -15.75 -9.53
N HIS A 269 -5.88 -16.96 -9.01
CA HIS A 269 -5.55 -18.20 -9.73
C HIS A 269 -6.78 -18.68 -10.49
N VAL A 270 -6.65 -18.95 -11.78
CA VAL A 270 -7.76 -19.28 -12.66
C VAL A 270 -7.30 -20.21 -13.77
N PRO A 271 -8.17 -21.13 -14.30
CA PRO A 271 -7.86 -21.89 -15.51
C PRO A 271 -7.47 -20.97 -16.67
N GLU A 272 -6.42 -21.32 -17.39
CA GLU A 272 -5.86 -20.47 -18.46
C GLU A 272 -6.89 -20.10 -19.53
N ALA A 273 -7.83 -21.01 -19.84
CA ALA A 273 -8.90 -20.78 -20.80
C ALA A 273 -9.84 -19.61 -20.39
N HIS A 274 -9.92 -19.27 -19.11
CA HIS A 274 -10.77 -18.23 -18.55
C HIS A 274 -9.99 -16.99 -18.07
N ALA A 275 -8.70 -16.89 -18.40
CA ALA A 275 -7.84 -15.81 -17.93
C ALA A 275 -8.36 -14.41 -18.30
N ALA A 276 -8.75 -14.23 -19.56
CA ALA A 276 -9.26 -12.95 -20.06
C ALA A 276 -10.61 -12.57 -19.41
N GLU A 277 -11.49 -13.55 -19.20
CA GLU A 277 -12.78 -13.34 -18.53
C GLU A 277 -12.59 -12.96 -17.06
N ALA A 278 -11.66 -13.62 -16.36
CA ALA A 278 -11.30 -13.28 -15.00
C ALA A 278 -10.68 -11.89 -14.90
N ALA A 279 -9.81 -11.50 -15.83
CA ALA A 279 -9.22 -10.14 -15.85
C ALA A 279 -10.33 -9.07 -16.03
N ALA A 280 -11.26 -9.28 -16.95
CA ALA A 280 -12.40 -8.38 -17.15
C ALA A 280 -13.31 -8.31 -15.90
N ALA A 281 -13.51 -9.44 -15.22
CA ALA A 281 -14.27 -9.49 -13.97
C ALA A 281 -13.58 -8.69 -12.84
N VAL A 282 -12.25 -8.74 -12.74
CA VAL A 282 -11.46 -7.96 -11.77
C VAL A 282 -11.62 -6.46 -12.00
N GLU A 283 -11.55 -6.01 -13.26
CA GLU A 283 -11.74 -4.59 -13.62
C GLU A 283 -13.18 -4.12 -13.38
N THR A 284 -14.17 -4.93 -13.78
CA THR A 284 -15.59 -4.64 -13.54
C THR A 284 -15.90 -4.57 -12.05
N ALA A 285 -15.29 -5.45 -11.25
CA ALA A 285 -15.42 -5.45 -9.80
C ALA A 285 -14.87 -4.15 -9.18
N LEU A 286 -13.76 -3.61 -9.71
CA LEU A 286 -13.22 -2.32 -9.24
C LEU A 286 -14.19 -1.17 -9.50
N GLN A 287 -14.76 -1.11 -10.69
CA GLN A 287 -15.74 -0.09 -11.04
C GLN A 287 -16.99 -0.17 -10.16
N SER A 288 -17.46 -1.38 -9.88
CA SER A 288 -18.63 -1.61 -9.03
C SER A 288 -18.35 -1.26 -7.57
N ALA A 289 -17.25 -1.76 -7.01
CA ALA A 289 -16.86 -1.50 -5.63
C ALA A 289 -16.58 -0.02 -5.39
N SER A 290 -15.88 0.65 -6.31
CA SER A 290 -15.56 2.08 -6.18
C SER A 290 -16.80 2.96 -6.27
N ARG A 291 -17.77 2.66 -7.15
CA ARG A 291 -19.05 3.38 -7.21
C ARG A 291 -19.86 3.21 -5.93
N LEU A 292 -19.93 1.99 -5.41
CA LEU A 292 -20.67 1.71 -4.16
C LEU A 292 -20.02 2.42 -2.97
N TRP A 293 -18.67 2.37 -2.87
CA TRP A 293 -17.94 2.92 -1.75
C TRP A 293 -17.85 4.46 -1.81
N ALA A 294 -17.49 5.04 -2.98
CA ALA A 294 -17.29 6.48 -3.12
C ALA A 294 -18.59 7.27 -3.36
N GLY A 295 -19.65 6.62 -3.82
CA GLY A 295 -20.98 7.21 -4.00
C GLY A 295 -21.12 8.25 -5.12
N THR A 296 -20.05 8.82 -5.65
CA THR A 296 -20.12 10.01 -6.52
C THR A 296 -19.62 9.80 -7.96
N GLY A 297 -18.85 8.78 -8.25
CA GLY A 297 -18.22 8.57 -9.56
C GLY A 297 -17.28 9.69 -10.04
N GLN A 298 -16.96 10.66 -9.16
CA GLN A 298 -16.09 11.78 -9.51
C GLN A 298 -14.60 11.42 -9.52
N VAL A 299 -14.24 10.40 -8.77
CA VAL A 299 -12.87 9.88 -8.67
C VAL A 299 -12.76 8.57 -9.43
N ARG A 300 -11.79 8.50 -10.32
CA ARG A 300 -11.50 7.28 -11.07
C ARG A 300 -10.48 6.44 -10.29
N PHE A 301 -10.81 5.19 -10.06
CA PHE A 301 -9.90 4.16 -9.55
C PHE A 301 -9.41 3.31 -10.71
N VAL A 302 -8.14 2.94 -10.68
CA VAL A 302 -7.49 2.12 -11.72
C VAL A 302 -6.77 0.95 -11.08
N ALA A 303 -6.72 -0.16 -11.79
CA ALA A 303 -5.88 -1.29 -11.46
C ALA A 303 -4.95 -1.59 -12.64
N ASP A 304 -3.70 -1.89 -12.36
CA ASP A 304 -2.79 -2.48 -13.33
C ASP A 304 -3.00 -3.99 -13.32
N THR A 305 -3.65 -4.49 -14.37
CA THR A 305 -4.04 -5.90 -14.48
C THR A 305 -3.15 -6.62 -15.48
N SER A 306 -2.58 -7.76 -15.09
CA SER A 306 -1.74 -8.59 -15.95
C SER A 306 -2.03 -10.08 -15.74
N ILE A 307 -1.87 -10.86 -16.84
CA ILE A 307 -1.97 -12.32 -16.81
C ILE A 307 -0.54 -12.87 -16.81
N ILE A 308 -0.18 -13.61 -15.78
CA ILE A 308 1.18 -14.07 -15.51
C ILE A 308 1.16 -15.54 -15.05
N ARG A 309 2.27 -16.24 -15.23
CA ARG A 309 2.41 -17.63 -14.72
C ARG A 309 3.15 -17.69 -13.39
N ARG A 310 3.99 -16.72 -13.12
CA ARG A 310 4.75 -16.57 -11.87
C ARG A 310 4.56 -15.18 -11.29
N TRP A 311 4.47 -15.09 -10.00
CA TRP A 311 4.32 -13.78 -9.34
C TRP A 311 5.47 -12.81 -9.66
N SER A 312 6.68 -13.32 -9.91
CA SER A 312 7.83 -12.51 -10.31
C SER A 312 7.72 -11.85 -11.70
N GLU A 313 6.75 -12.27 -12.54
CA GLU A 313 6.50 -11.66 -13.85
C GLU A 313 5.66 -10.38 -13.74
N ALA A 314 5.14 -10.09 -12.56
CA ALA A 314 4.50 -8.82 -12.28
C ALA A 314 5.52 -7.68 -12.47
N LYS A 315 5.19 -6.69 -13.32
CA LYS A 315 6.02 -5.48 -13.45
C LYS A 315 5.95 -4.71 -12.13
N GLU A 316 7.12 -4.40 -11.58
CA GLU A 316 7.24 -3.51 -10.42
C GLU A 316 6.95 -2.05 -10.79
#